data_691d4ff7c50689b27fea1550673d08c9
#
_entry.id   691d4ff7c50689b27fea1550673d08c9
#
_cell.length_a   1.000
_cell.length_b   1.000
_cell.length_c   1.000
_cell.angle_alpha   90.00
_cell.angle_beta   90.00
_cell.angle_gamma   90.00
#
_symmetry.space_group_name_H-M   'P 1'
#
loop_
_entity.id
_entity.type
_entity.pdbx_description
1 polymer ?
#
loop_
_entity_poly.entity_id
_entity_poly.type
_entity_poly.pdbx_seq_one_letter_code
_entity_poly.pdbx_strand_id
1 'polypeptide(L)'
;MSGESTTTAARFGHTELPEEQHEALRKARKLEWLTIGFLTVTVILVFLVLGNSQAMKAAWIEDLLSFLPPIAFLVAARIIRRPPTERHPYGYHRAIGVAHLVAAVALLVMGSYLIVDSGLGLVLAEHPTIGGIELFGRTFWLGHLMIAVMLLIALPPVFLGRAKMKVAETLHDKVLYADADMNKADWMTAVAAAAGVAGIGIGWWWADSMAALVISASITRDGVKNLRAAVADLVDARARTYDNAEPHPVTQRVDSYLSGLEWVDQAKSRTRDEGHVFHLESFVVPRQGRTPSLGDIERARRGCIELDWKVQDMQIVLAAELPEEFLPGITHGGER
;
A
#
# COMPACT_ATOMS: atom_id res chain seq x y z
N MET A 1 14.20 0.43 50.95
CA MET A 1 14.27 0.97 49.59
C MET A 1 13.60 -0.04 48.70
N SER A 2 12.30 0.12 48.51
CA SER A 2 11.46 -0.74 47.70
C SER A 2 11.50 -0.25 46.25
N GLY A 3 12.15 -1.03 45.37
CA GLY A 3 12.13 -0.80 43.93
C GLY A 3 10.72 -1.10 43.40
N GLU A 4 9.96 -0.08 43.12
CA GLU A 4 8.76 -0.18 42.32
C GLU A 4 9.14 -0.63 40.91
N SER A 5 9.01 -1.93 40.66
CA SER A 5 8.91 -2.42 39.30
C SER A 5 7.55 -1.97 38.76
N THR A 6 7.53 -0.82 38.11
CA THR A 6 6.38 -0.42 37.28
C THR A 6 6.24 -1.42 36.16
N THR A 7 5.45 -2.44 36.42
CA THR A 7 4.95 -3.34 35.35
C THR A 7 4.07 -2.47 34.46
N THR A 8 4.66 -1.96 33.38
CA THR A 8 3.90 -1.25 32.36
C THR A 8 2.94 -2.29 31.77
N ALA A 9 1.69 -2.27 32.18
CA ALA A 9 0.66 -3.13 31.60
C ALA A 9 0.69 -2.89 30.08
N ALA A 10 0.85 -3.96 29.32
CA ALA A 10 0.82 -3.89 27.86
C ALA A 10 -0.51 -3.26 27.44
N ARG A 11 -0.44 -2.03 26.92
CA ARG A 11 -1.64 -1.34 26.42
C ARG A 11 -1.91 -1.85 25.03
N PHE A 12 -3.14 -2.30 24.78
CA PHE A 12 -3.61 -2.55 23.44
C PHE A 12 -3.42 -1.28 22.59
N GLY A 13 -2.99 -1.44 21.35
CA GLY A 13 -2.73 -0.27 20.48
C GLY A 13 -1.45 0.47 20.80
N HIS A 14 -0.46 -0.18 21.43
CA HIS A 14 0.85 0.37 21.67
C HIS A 14 1.52 0.78 20.36
N THR A 15 2.06 1.99 20.29
CA THR A 15 2.62 2.57 19.07
C THR A 15 4.14 2.78 19.14
N GLU A 16 4.80 2.24 20.16
CA GLU A 16 6.25 2.29 20.26
C GLU A 16 6.87 1.28 19.30
N LEU A 17 7.56 1.81 18.32
CA LEU A 17 8.30 0.99 17.36
C LEU A 17 9.72 0.75 17.90
N PRO A 18 10.31 -0.42 17.62
CA PRO A 18 11.74 -0.61 17.84
C PRO A 18 12.55 0.45 17.11
N GLU A 19 13.79 0.68 17.52
CA GLU A 19 14.59 1.81 17.03
C GLU A 19 14.81 1.78 15.53
N GLU A 20 15.04 0.60 14.96
CA GLU A 20 15.18 0.40 13.51
C GLU A 20 13.93 0.84 12.74
N GLN A 21 12.74 0.39 13.17
CA GLN A 21 11.47 0.76 12.56
C GLN A 21 11.14 2.24 12.78
N HIS A 22 11.56 2.81 13.90
CA HIS A 22 11.40 4.24 14.16
C HIS A 22 12.25 5.08 13.20
N GLU A 23 13.48 4.67 12.92
CA GLU A 23 14.34 5.31 11.92
C GLU A 23 13.80 5.14 10.51
N ALA A 24 13.33 3.94 10.17
CA ALA A 24 12.70 3.64 8.89
C ALA A 24 11.46 4.53 8.67
N LEU A 25 10.59 4.69 9.69
CA LEU A 25 9.42 5.57 9.62
C LEU A 25 9.80 7.05 9.42
N ARG A 26 10.89 7.50 10.05
CA ARG A 26 11.41 8.86 9.85
C ARG A 26 11.90 9.06 8.42
N LYS A 27 12.59 8.06 7.87
CA LYS A 27 13.06 8.04 6.49
C LYS A 27 11.89 7.99 5.51
N ALA A 28 10.90 7.12 5.75
CA ALA A 28 9.68 7.06 4.97
C ALA A 28 9.00 8.43 4.85
N ARG A 29 8.76 9.09 5.99
CA ARG A 29 8.14 10.44 5.99
C ARG A 29 8.93 11.47 5.19
N LYS A 30 10.27 11.42 5.22
CA LYS A 30 11.10 12.32 4.41
C LYS A 30 10.94 12.03 2.91
N LEU A 31 10.91 10.75 2.54
CA LEU A 31 10.70 10.33 1.15
C LEU A 31 9.31 10.74 0.66
N GLU A 32 8.26 10.62 1.50
CA GLU A 32 6.91 11.04 1.12
C GLU A 32 6.81 12.56 0.91
N TRP A 33 7.41 13.36 1.78
CA TRP A 33 7.47 14.81 1.56
C TRP A 33 8.25 15.19 0.31
N LEU A 34 9.33 14.46 0.01
CA LEU A 34 10.10 14.66 -1.23
C LEU A 34 9.26 14.29 -2.46
N THR A 35 8.50 13.19 -2.39
CA THR A 35 7.56 12.78 -3.44
C THR A 35 6.49 13.84 -3.66
N ILE A 36 5.84 14.34 -2.61
CA ILE A 36 4.83 15.41 -2.72
C ILE A 36 5.43 16.66 -3.37
N GLY A 37 6.63 17.05 -2.97
CA GLY A 37 7.33 18.17 -3.58
C GLY A 37 7.62 17.96 -5.07
N PHE A 38 8.10 16.77 -5.42
CA PHE A 38 8.34 16.39 -6.82
C PHE A 38 7.04 16.37 -7.63
N LEU A 39 6.00 15.70 -7.15
CA LEU A 39 4.68 15.64 -7.80
C LEU A 39 4.08 17.04 -8.01
N THR A 40 4.24 17.93 -7.03
CA THR A 40 3.79 19.33 -7.18
C THR A 40 4.46 20.02 -8.36
N VAL A 41 5.76 19.86 -8.50
CA VAL A 41 6.50 20.43 -9.63
C VAL A 41 6.08 19.77 -10.95
N THR A 42 5.95 18.44 -10.96
CA THR A 42 5.52 17.65 -12.12
C THR A 42 4.14 18.08 -12.61
N VAL A 43 3.15 18.12 -11.72
CA VAL A 43 1.76 18.51 -12.06
C VAL A 43 1.71 19.91 -12.65
N ILE A 44 2.48 20.86 -12.11
CA ILE A 44 2.56 22.22 -12.65
C ILE A 44 3.22 22.22 -14.02
N LEU A 45 4.36 21.55 -14.20
CA LEU A 45 5.07 21.49 -15.47
C LEU A 45 4.23 20.86 -16.56
N VAL A 46 3.58 19.71 -16.26
CA VAL A 46 2.72 19.02 -17.23
C VAL A 46 1.51 19.88 -17.58
N PHE A 47 0.87 20.53 -16.59
CA PHE A 47 -0.24 21.43 -16.83
C PHE A 47 0.10 22.58 -17.79
N LEU A 48 1.28 23.19 -17.65
CA LEU A 48 1.74 24.29 -18.50
C LEU A 48 1.94 23.88 -19.96
N VAL A 49 2.23 22.61 -20.22
CA VAL A 49 2.49 22.07 -21.57
C VAL A 49 1.39 21.12 -22.06
N LEU A 50 0.32 20.93 -21.31
CA LEU A 50 -0.74 19.92 -21.53
C LEU A 50 -1.36 19.98 -22.92
N GLY A 51 -1.65 21.19 -23.42
CA GLY A 51 -2.32 21.39 -24.71
C GLY A 51 -3.62 20.58 -24.84
N ASN A 52 -3.88 20.04 -26.04
CA ASN A 52 -5.06 19.22 -26.35
C ASN A 52 -4.75 17.72 -26.42
N SER A 53 -3.57 17.26 -26.01
CA SER A 53 -3.19 15.84 -26.04
C SER A 53 -3.96 15.03 -25.03
N GLN A 54 -4.57 13.92 -25.45
CA GLN A 54 -5.28 12.99 -24.57
C GLN A 54 -4.28 12.23 -23.67
N ALA A 55 -3.13 11.83 -24.23
CA ALA A 55 -2.08 11.17 -23.47
C ALA A 55 -1.52 12.07 -22.35
N MET A 56 -1.31 13.36 -22.64
CA MET A 56 -0.87 14.34 -21.65
C MET A 56 -1.91 14.56 -20.54
N LYS A 57 -3.21 14.59 -20.89
CA LYS A 57 -4.30 14.68 -19.90
C LYS A 57 -4.32 13.45 -19.01
N ALA A 58 -4.20 12.25 -19.58
CA ALA A 58 -4.17 11.01 -18.83
C ALA A 58 -2.98 10.97 -17.86
N ALA A 59 -1.78 11.31 -18.32
CA ALA A 59 -0.59 11.41 -17.48
C ALA A 59 -0.74 12.46 -16.36
N TRP A 60 -1.30 13.63 -16.66
CA TRP A 60 -1.53 14.68 -15.67
C TRP A 60 -2.53 14.25 -14.58
N ILE A 61 -3.59 13.53 -14.95
CA ILE A 61 -4.56 12.98 -14.00
C ILE A 61 -3.91 11.89 -13.15
N GLU A 62 -3.07 11.03 -13.73
CA GLU A 62 -2.30 10.04 -12.99
C GLU A 62 -1.38 10.71 -11.96
N ASP A 63 -0.63 11.75 -12.36
CA ASP A 63 0.21 12.53 -11.45
C ASP A 63 -0.59 13.14 -10.28
N LEU A 64 -1.82 13.64 -10.54
CA LEU A 64 -2.71 14.13 -9.49
C LEU A 64 -3.18 13.01 -8.54
N LEU A 65 -3.47 11.83 -9.07
CA LEU A 65 -3.86 10.68 -8.26
C LEU A 65 -2.68 10.12 -7.44
N SER A 66 -1.46 10.27 -7.96
CA SER A 66 -0.23 9.85 -7.28
C SER A 66 0.07 10.63 -5.99
N PHE A 67 -0.67 11.72 -5.70
CA PHE A 67 -0.65 12.35 -4.37
C PHE A 67 -1.37 11.54 -3.28
N LEU A 68 -2.31 10.67 -3.65
CA LEU A 68 -3.16 9.98 -2.68
C LEU A 68 -2.37 9.05 -1.76
N PRO A 69 -1.49 8.14 -2.25
CA PRO A 69 -0.74 7.26 -1.37
C PRO A 69 0.17 7.99 -0.37
N PRO A 70 1.04 8.95 -0.77
CA PRO A 70 1.89 9.67 0.18
C PRO A 70 1.10 10.49 1.19
N ILE A 71 0.00 11.13 0.79
CA ILE A 71 -0.87 11.85 1.73
C ILE A 71 -1.54 10.87 2.69
N ALA A 72 -2.08 9.76 2.18
CA ALA A 72 -2.70 8.72 3.00
C ALA A 72 -1.72 8.16 4.04
N PHE A 73 -0.50 7.85 3.63
CA PHE A 73 0.57 7.39 4.53
C PHE A 73 0.88 8.44 5.61
N LEU A 74 1.08 9.70 5.24
CA LEU A 74 1.41 10.76 6.21
C LEU A 74 0.26 11.00 7.22
N VAL A 75 -0.99 10.99 6.74
CA VAL A 75 -2.18 11.14 7.58
C VAL A 75 -2.32 9.94 8.52
N ALA A 76 -2.19 8.73 7.99
CA ALA A 76 -2.26 7.50 8.77
C ALA A 76 -1.15 7.45 9.84
N ALA A 77 0.10 7.76 9.47
CA ALA A 77 1.22 7.83 10.40
C ALA A 77 1.03 8.86 11.53
N ARG A 78 0.15 9.85 11.34
CA ARG A 78 -0.23 10.81 12.39
C ARG A 78 -1.39 10.30 13.25
N ILE A 79 -2.39 9.69 12.62
CA ILE A 79 -3.61 9.21 13.31
C ILE A 79 -3.30 8.04 14.24
N ILE A 80 -2.45 7.10 13.81
CA ILE A 80 -2.07 5.91 14.57
C ILE A 80 -1.39 6.25 15.90
N ARG A 81 -0.73 7.40 15.99
CA ARG A 81 -0.10 7.87 17.24
C ARG A 81 -1.10 8.30 18.31
N ARG A 82 -2.39 8.41 17.98
CA ARG A 82 -3.41 8.76 18.96
C ARG A 82 -3.63 7.57 19.90
N PRO A 83 -3.65 7.81 21.21
CA PRO A 83 -3.92 6.74 22.16
C PRO A 83 -5.32 6.19 21.96
N PRO A 84 -5.56 4.93 22.31
CA PRO A 84 -6.91 4.36 22.38
C PRO A 84 -7.83 5.20 23.25
N THR A 85 -9.09 5.28 22.87
CA THR A 85 -10.13 6.01 23.60
C THR A 85 -11.29 5.08 23.91
N GLU A 86 -12.23 5.46 24.80
CA GLU A 86 -13.43 4.67 25.06
C GLU A 86 -14.23 4.37 23.78
N ARG A 87 -14.26 5.32 22.84
CA ARG A 87 -14.93 5.16 21.54
C ARG A 87 -14.13 4.30 20.55
N HIS A 88 -12.82 4.27 20.67
CA HIS A 88 -11.91 3.49 19.82
C HIS A 88 -10.96 2.70 20.72
N PRO A 89 -11.44 1.66 21.40
CA PRO A 89 -10.66 0.92 22.39
C PRO A 89 -9.46 0.18 21.78
N TYR A 90 -9.55 -0.19 20.50
CA TYR A 90 -8.47 -0.84 19.75
C TYR A 90 -7.51 0.16 19.08
N GLY A 91 -7.67 1.48 19.31
CA GLY A 91 -6.89 2.51 18.62
C GLY A 91 -7.38 2.80 17.19
N TYR A 92 -6.48 3.35 16.36
CA TYR A 92 -6.83 3.83 15.02
C TYR A 92 -6.05 3.10 13.92
N HIS A 93 -5.61 1.89 14.15
CA HIS A 93 -4.73 1.15 13.23
C HIS A 93 -5.36 0.93 11.86
N ARG A 94 -6.68 0.68 11.78
CA ARG A 94 -7.42 0.48 10.53
C ARG A 94 -7.59 1.75 9.67
N ALA A 95 -7.19 2.92 10.17
CA ALA A 95 -7.24 4.16 9.39
C ALA A 95 -6.38 4.07 8.10
N ILE A 96 -5.31 3.28 8.11
CA ILE A 96 -4.50 2.97 6.92
C ILE A 96 -5.34 2.26 5.86
N GLY A 97 -6.04 1.19 6.24
CA GLY A 97 -6.88 0.42 5.32
C GLY A 97 -7.98 1.27 4.68
N VAL A 98 -8.60 2.16 5.46
CA VAL A 98 -9.61 3.10 4.95
C VAL A 98 -9.00 4.08 3.96
N ALA A 99 -7.83 4.64 4.26
CA ALA A 99 -7.14 5.57 3.35
C ALA A 99 -6.73 4.87 2.05
N HIS A 100 -6.24 3.62 2.14
CA HIS A 100 -5.91 2.78 0.99
C HIS A 100 -7.15 2.49 0.12
N LEU A 101 -8.29 2.17 0.75
CA LEU A 101 -9.56 1.95 0.04
C LEU A 101 -9.99 3.20 -0.74
N VAL A 102 -9.94 4.39 -0.12
CA VAL A 102 -10.31 5.65 -0.79
C VAL A 102 -9.40 5.92 -1.99
N ALA A 103 -8.09 5.74 -1.84
CA ALA A 103 -7.13 5.91 -2.92
C ALA A 103 -7.39 4.92 -4.08
N ALA A 104 -7.64 3.65 -3.76
CA ALA A 104 -7.92 2.61 -4.74
C ALA A 104 -9.22 2.88 -5.53
N VAL A 105 -10.28 3.34 -4.86
CA VAL A 105 -11.55 3.72 -5.51
C VAL A 105 -11.33 4.92 -6.44
N ALA A 106 -10.57 5.93 -6.02
CA ALA A 106 -10.26 7.08 -6.86
C ALA A 106 -9.51 6.67 -8.14
N LEU A 107 -8.48 5.82 -8.02
CA LEU A 107 -7.74 5.26 -9.16
C LEU A 107 -8.68 4.52 -10.12
N LEU A 108 -9.54 3.66 -9.59
CA LEU A 108 -10.47 2.87 -10.41
C LEU A 108 -11.46 3.75 -11.16
N VAL A 109 -12.08 4.72 -10.50
CA VAL A 109 -13.06 5.64 -11.10
C VAL A 109 -12.41 6.49 -12.18
N MET A 110 -11.25 7.09 -11.90
CA MET A 110 -10.57 7.96 -12.86
C MET A 110 -9.96 7.17 -14.02
N GLY A 111 -9.35 6.01 -13.76
CA GLY A 111 -8.85 5.13 -14.82
C GLY A 111 -9.96 4.68 -15.77
N SER A 112 -11.11 4.29 -15.22
CA SER A 112 -12.29 3.91 -16.03
C SER A 112 -12.83 5.08 -16.84
N TYR A 113 -12.90 6.27 -16.26
CA TYR A 113 -13.29 7.50 -16.98
C TYR A 113 -12.35 7.78 -18.16
N LEU A 114 -11.04 7.71 -17.95
CA LEU A 114 -10.04 7.96 -18.98
C LEU A 114 -10.07 6.91 -20.10
N ILE A 115 -10.38 5.64 -19.80
CA ILE A 115 -10.57 4.60 -20.82
C ILE A 115 -11.75 4.96 -21.73
N VAL A 116 -12.86 5.41 -21.15
CA VAL A 116 -14.04 5.82 -21.92
C VAL A 116 -13.74 7.06 -22.76
N ASP A 117 -13.14 8.09 -22.18
CA ASP A 117 -12.78 9.34 -22.85
C ASP A 117 -11.84 9.10 -24.04
N SER A 118 -10.72 8.38 -23.82
CA SER A 118 -9.75 8.07 -24.86
C SER A 118 -10.30 7.10 -25.92
N GLY A 119 -11.15 6.14 -25.50
CA GLY A 119 -11.83 5.22 -26.40
C GLY A 119 -12.82 5.91 -27.33
N LEU A 120 -13.59 6.86 -26.80
CA LEU A 120 -14.48 7.71 -27.60
C LEU A 120 -13.68 8.58 -28.58
N GLY A 121 -12.56 9.16 -28.17
CA GLY A 121 -11.68 9.92 -29.04
C GLY A 121 -11.20 9.11 -30.25
N LEU A 122 -10.89 7.81 -30.06
CA LEU A 122 -10.55 6.91 -31.18
C LEU A 122 -11.74 6.60 -32.06
N VAL A 123 -12.89 6.25 -31.49
CA VAL A 123 -14.11 5.88 -32.26
C VAL A 123 -14.62 7.07 -33.08
N LEU A 124 -14.57 8.27 -32.51
CA LEU A 124 -14.99 9.51 -33.19
C LEU A 124 -13.90 10.06 -34.13
N ALA A 125 -12.77 9.39 -34.24
CA ALA A 125 -11.62 9.80 -35.05
C ALA A 125 -11.19 11.26 -34.76
N GLU A 126 -11.16 11.62 -33.46
CA GLU A 126 -10.73 12.95 -33.07
C GLU A 126 -9.25 13.16 -33.42
N HIS A 127 -8.96 14.29 -34.09
CA HIS A 127 -7.61 14.67 -34.47
C HIS A 127 -7.10 15.73 -33.50
N PRO A 128 -6.39 15.35 -32.43
CA PRO A 128 -5.87 16.34 -31.48
C PRO A 128 -4.85 17.23 -32.17
N THR A 129 -5.08 18.54 -32.12
CA THR A 129 -4.15 19.54 -32.66
C THR A 129 -3.23 20.04 -31.55
N ILE A 130 -1.95 19.78 -31.71
CA ILE A 130 -0.90 20.35 -30.85
C ILE A 130 -0.46 21.67 -31.45
N GLY A 131 -0.72 22.78 -30.73
CA GLY A 131 -0.40 24.12 -31.15
C GLY A 131 1.12 24.42 -31.18
N GLY A 132 1.45 25.67 -31.55
CA GLY A 132 2.79 26.22 -31.45
C GLY A 132 2.94 27.13 -30.23
N ILE A 133 4.13 27.25 -29.72
CA ILE A 133 4.54 28.20 -28.67
C ILE A 133 5.58 29.15 -29.25
N GLU A 134 5.45 30.45 -28.99
CA GLU A 134 6.45 31.44 -29.35
C GLU A 134 7.51 31.56 -28.23
N LEU A 135 8.73 31.18 -28.53
CA LEU A 135 9.87 31.32 -27.64
C LEU A 135 10.98 32.09 -28.36
N PHE A 136 11.45 33.17 -27.76
CA PHE A 136 12.54 34.01 -28.32
C PHE A 136 12.26 34.50 -29.74
N GLY A 137 10.99 34.85 -30.08
CA GLY A 137 10.58 35.33 -31.38
C GLY A 137 10.58 34.26 -32.49
N ARG A 138 10.57 32.97 -32.12
CA ARG A 138 10.41 31.83 -33.04
C ARG A 138 9.27 30.95 -32.58
N THR A 139 8.46 30.50 -33.51
CA THR A 139 7.37 29.55 -33.25
C THR A 139 7.93 28.13 -33.26
N PHE A 140 7.81 27.43 -32.15
CA PHE A 140 8.13 26.02 -32.01
C PHE A 140 6.86 25.20 -31.86
N TRP A 141 6.87 23.98 -32.36
CA TRP A 141 5.79 23.03 -32.08
C TRP A 141 5.79 22.66 -30.62
N LEU A 142 4.63 22.84 -29.94
CA LEU A 142 4.49 22.59 -28.49
C LEU A 142 4.82 21.14 -28.11
N GLY A 143 4.63 20.19 -29.03
CA GLY A 143 4.95 18.77 -28.83
C GLY A 143 6.42 18.51 -28.46
N HIS A 144 7.38 19.32 -28.95
CA HIS A 144 8.77 19.17 -28.51
C HIS A 144 8.93 19.45 -27.02
N LEU A 145 8.24 20.46 -26.51
CA LEU A 145 8.29 20.81 -25.09
C LEU A 145 7.57 19.78 -24.23
N MET A 146 6.42 19.26 -24.71
CA MET A 146 5.70 18.15 -24.06
C MET A 146 6.61 16.93 -23.90
N ILE A 147 7.25 16.49 -24.98
CA ILE A 147 8.16 15.33 -24.97
C ILE A 147 9.33 15.58 -24.02
N ALA A 148 9.95 16.77 -24.09
CA ALA A 148 11.08 17.11 -23.23
C ALA A 148 10.69 17.09 -21.73
N VAL A 149 9.52 17.63 -21.38
CA VAL A 149 9.01 17.62 -20.01
C VAL A 149 8.75 16.18 -19.56
N MET A 150 8.06 15.35 -20.36
CA MET A 150 7.78 13.96 -20.03
C MET A 150 9.06 13.14 -19.79
N LEU A 151 10.07 13.29 -20.65
CA LEU A 151 11.34 12.59 -20.47
C LEU A 151 12.12 13.09 -19.25
N LEU A 152 12.01 14.37 -18.91
CA LEU A 152 12.66 14.95 -17.73
C LEU A 152 12.06 14.39 -16.44
N ILE A 153 10.72 14.29 -16.36
CA ILE A 153 10.02 13.81 -15.17
C ILE A 153 10.00 12.29 -15.02
N ALA A 154 10.35 11.53 -16.05
CA ALA A 154 10.35 10.06 -16.05
C ALA A 154 11.35 9.43 -15.06
N LEU A 155 12.52 10.05 -14.86
CA LEU A 155 13.62 9.42 -14.10
C LEU A 155 13.50 9.51 -12.58
N PRO A 156 13.12 10.65 -11.95
CA PRO A 156 13.09 10.78 -10.50
C PRO A 156 12.20 9.74 -9.79
N PRO A 157 11.00 9.39 -10.27
CA PRO A 157 10.14 8.37 -9.63
C PRO A 157 10.80 7.01 -9.50
N VAL A 158 11.62 6.59 -10.47
CA VAL A 158 12.35 5.31 -10.42
C VAL A 158 13.29 5.24 -9.22
N PHE A 159 13.97 6.33 -8.89
CA PHE A 159 14.87 6.39 -7.74
C PHE A 159 14.09 6.48 -6.43
N LEU A 160 13.02 7.29 -6.41
CA LEU A 160 12.14 7.43 -5.26
C LEU A 160 11.45 6.09 -4.93
N GLY A 161 10.89 5.41 -5.92
CA GLY A 161 10.26 4.10 -5.76
C GLY A 161 11.23 3.06 -5.19
N ARG A 162 12.47 2.99 -5.71
CA ARG A 162 13.49 2.07 -5.17
C ARG A 162 13.87 2.40 -3.72
N ALA A 163 13.97 3.68 -3.38
CA ALA A 163 14.28 4.10 -2.01
C ALA A 163 13.14 3.78 -1.04
N LYS A 164 11.88 4.00 -1.45
CA LYS A 164 10.68 3.67 -0.69
C LYS A 164 10.52 2.17 -0.48
N MET A 165 10.78 1.36 -1.53
CA MET A 165 10.66 -0.10 -1.48
C MET A 165 11.46 -0.71 -0.33
N LYS A 166 12.72 -0.27 -0.14
CA LYS A 166 13.57 -0.74 0.98
C LYS A 166 13.00 -0.38 2.35
N VAL A 167 12.37 0.79 2.45
CA VAL A 167 11.79 1.25 3.71
C VAL A 167 10.45 0.56 3.97
N ALA A 168 9.67 0.29 2.93
CA ALA A 168 8.41 -0.45 3.01
C ALA A 168 8.63 -1.88 3.52
N GLU A 169 9.70 -2.54 3.07
CA GLU A 169 10.11 -3.86 3.57
C GLU A 169 10.43 -3.81 5.06
N THR A 170 11.25 -2.86 5.52
CA THR A 170 11.63 -2.72 6.95
C THR A 170 10.43 -2.41 7.85
N LEU A 171 9.49 -1.58 7.36
CA LEU A 171 8.27 -1.20 8.08
C LEU A 171 7.16 -2.23 7.94
N HIS A 172 7.29 -3.18 7.02
CA HIS A 172 6.22 -4.08 6.63
C HIS A 172 4.92 -3.30 6.34
N ASP A 173 5.04 -2.20 5.56
CA ASP A 173 3.94 -1.26 5.28
C ASP A 173 3.48 -1.41 3.84
N LYS A 174 2.27 -1.94 3.67
CA LYS A 174 1.67 -2.23 2.36
C LYS A 174 1.32 -0.97 1.57
N VAL A 175 0.98 0.13 2.26
CA VAL A 175 0.65 1.41 1.59
C VAL A 175 1.90 2.03 1.00
N LEU A 176 2.99 2.05 1.77
CA LEU A 176 4.29 2.53 1.31
C LEU A 176 4.84 1.64 0.18
N TYR A 177 4.59 0.31 0.25
CA TYR A 177 4.94 -0.60 -0.82
C TYR A 177 4.15 -0.31 -2.10
N ALA A 178 2.83 -0.14 -2.00
CA ALA A 178 1.98 0.17 -3.16
C ALA A 178 2.39 1.49 -3.82
N ASP A 179 2.67 2.52 -3.03
CA ASP A 179 3.18 3.81 -3.52
C ASP A 179 4.56 3.66 -4.19
N ALA A 180 5.46 2.86 -3.62
CA ALA A 180 6.77 2.57 -4.20
C ALA A 180 6.65 1.82 -5.54
N ASP A 181 5.72 0.88 -5.66
CA ASP A 181 5.47 0.12 -6.89
C ASP A 181 4.89 1.02 -7.99
N MET A 182 3.95 1.91 -7.64
CA MET A 182 3.43 2.93 -8.56
C MET A 182 4.54 3.86 -9.06
N ASN A 183 5.29 4.48 -8.17
CA ASN A 183 6.42 5.36 -8.54
C ASN A 183 7.43 4.67 -9.46
N LYS A 184 7.64 3.36 -9.26
CA LYS A 184 8.54 2.57 -10.10
C LYS A 184 8.00 2.39 -11.53
N ALA A 185 6.68 2.46 -11.71
CA ALA A 185 6.01 2.33 -13.00
C ALA A 185 5.78 3.67 -13.73
N ASP A 186 5.81 4.80 -13.03
CA ASP A 186 5.50 6.14 -13.55
C ASP A 186 6.34 6.53 -14.78
N TRP A 187 7.58 6.04 -14.90
CA TRP A 187 8.38 6.28 -16.10
C TRP A 187 7.76 5.71 -17.38
N MET A 188 7.02 4.60 -17.28
CA MET A 188 6.34 4.00 -18.45
C MET A 188 5.22 4.89 -18.95
N THR A 189 4.46 5.51 -18.04
CA THR A 189 3.42 6.50 -18.35
C THR A 189 4.01 7.71 -19.05
N ALA A 190 5.11 8.26 -18.51
CA ALA A 190 5.79 9.40 -19.11
C ALA A 190 6.32 9.08 -20.52
N VAL A 191 6.89 7.89 -20.72
CA VAL A 191 7.36 7.44 -22.05
C VAL A 191 6.18 7.20 -23.00
N ALA A 192 5.08 6.61 -22.53
CA ALA A 192 3.87 6.40 -23.35
C ALA A 192 3.27 7.74 -23.80
N ALA A 193 3.16 8.72 -22.90
CA ALA A 193 2.69 10.05 -23.24
C ALA A 193 3.61 10.76 -24.25
N ALA A 194 4.93 10.68 -24.05
CA ALA A 194 5.91 11.23 -25.00
C ALA A 194 5.79 10.57 -26.39
N ALA A 195 5.60 9.24 -26.42
CA ALA A 195 5.41 8.49 -27.68
C ALA A 195 4.09 8.86 -28.38
N GLY A 196 2.99 9.06 -27.63
CA GLY A 196 1.71 9.52 -28.17
C GLY A 196 1.84 10.89 -28.85
N VAL A 197 2.45 11.86 -28.17
CA VAL A 197 2.72 13.19 -28.69
C VAL A 197 3.65 13.14 -29.92
N ALA A 198 4.71 12.32 -29.89
CA ALA A 198 5.60 12.15 -31.03
C ALA A 198 4.86 11.55 -32.24
N GLY A 199 3.94 10.60 -32.01
CA GLY A 199 3.09 10.02 -33.04
C GLY A 199 2.25 11.06 -33.78
N ILE A 200 1.65 12.02 -33.05
CA ILE A 200 0.97 13.15 -33.69
C ILE A 200 1.93 13.95 -34.57
N GLY A 201 3.15 14.19 -34.10
CA GLY A 201 4.18 14.93 -34.82
C GLY A 201 4.55 14.33 -36.17
N ILE A 202 4.43 13.01 -36.36
CA ILE A 202 4.67 12.29 -37.61
C ILE A 202 3.38 11.98 -38.38
N GLY A 203 2.23 12.51 -37.94
CA GLY A 203 0.94 12.39 -38.64
C GLY A 203 0.06 11.20 -38.23
N TRP A 204 0.39 10.46 -37.15
CA TRP A 204 -0.42 9.38 -36.61
C TRP A 204 -1.46 9.91 -35.65
N TRP A 205 -2.62 10.33 -36.16
CA TRP A 205 -3.69 10.95 -35.37
C TRP A 205 -4.17 10.11 -34.17
N TRP A 206 -4.14 8.79 -34.30
CA TRP A 206 -4.60 7.83 -33.30
C TRP A 206 -3.59 7.57 -32.17
N ALA A 207 -2.30 7.93 -32.38
CA ALA A 207 -1.20 7.57 -31.47
C ALA A 207 -1.38 8.11 -30.05
N ASP A 208 -1.87 9.34 -29.94
CA ASP A 208 -2.13 10.01 -28.66
C ASP A 208 -3.24 9.33 -27.86
N SER A 209 -4.37 9.04 -28.48
CA SER A 209 -5.49 8.35 -27.85
C SER A 209 -5.11 6.91 -27.47
N MET A 210 -4.32 6.24 -28.29
CA MET A 210 -3.80 4.90 -27.95
C MET A 210 -2.85 4.94 -26.76
N ALA A 211 -1.95 5.92 -26.68
CA ALA A 211 -1.08 6.11 -25.52
C ALA A 211 -1.93 6.38 -24.26
N ALA A 212 -2.94 7.25 -24.35
CA ALA A 212 -3.87 7.52 -23.27
C ALA A 212 -4.62 6.26 -22.81
N LEU A 213 -5.05 5.39 -23.72
CA LEU A 213 -5.68 4.10 -23.36
C LEU A 213 -4.72 3.17 -22.63
N VAL A 214 -3.45 3.08 -23.05
CA VAL A 214 -2.45 2.26 -22.37
C VAL A 214 -2.22 2.76 -20.94
N ILE A 215 -2.06 4.07 -20.76
CA ILE A 215 -1.92 4.72 -19.45
C ILE A 215 -3.16 4.43 -18.58
N SER A 216 -4.34 4.67 -19.12
CA SER A 216 -5.61 4.47 -18.41
C SER A 216 -5.87 3.03 -18.00
N ALA A 217 -5.48 2.08 -18.85
CA ALA A 217 -5.54 0.64 -18.53
C ALA A 217 -4.60 0.29 -17.37
N SER A 218 -3.41 0.87 -17.30
CA SER A 218 -2.49 0.71 -16.17
C SER A 218 -3.10 1.26 -14.88
N ILE A 219 -3.60 2.50 -14.89
CA ILE A 219 -4.27 3.13 -13.74
C ILE A 219 -5.43 2.25 -13.24
N THR A 220 -6.28 1.76 -14.16
CA THR A 220 -7.43 0.92 -13.81
C THR A 220 -6.99 -0.41 -13.20
N ARG A 221 -5.97 -1.05 -13.76
CA ARG A 221 -5.39 -2.29 -13.24
C ARG A 221 -4.88 -2.09 -11.80
N ASP A 222 -4.17 -1.00 -11.55
CA ASP A 222 -3.64 -0.68 -10.22
C ASP A 222 -4.76 -0.33 -9.24
N GLY A 223 -5.80 0.37 -9.71
CA GLY A 223 -7.03 0.59 -8.96
C GLY A 223 -7.70 -0.71 -8.53
N VAL A 224 -7.84 -1.69 -9.43
CA VAL A 224 -8.42 -3.01 -9.11
C VAL A 224 -7.54 -3.79 -8.13
N LYS A 225 -6.21 -3.82 -8.36
CA LYS A 225 -5.24 -4.50 -7.47
C LYS A 225 -5.31 -3.93 -6.06
N ASN A 226 -5.23 -2.61 -5.92
CA ASN A 226 -5.25 -1.93 -4.64
C ASN A 226 -6.62 -2.03 -3.95
N LEU A 227 -7.73 -1.98 -4.71
CA LEU A 227 -9.07 -2.15 -4.17
C LEU A 227 -9.26 -3.55 -3.54
N ARG A 228 -8.83 -4.59 -4.25
CA ARG A 228 -8.89 -5.97 -3.73
C ARG A 228 -8.06 -6.14 -2.46
N ALA A 229 -6.85 -5.58 -2.44
CA ALA A 229 -5.97 -5.62 -1.27
C ALA A 229 -6.59 -4.87 -0.08
N ALA A 230 -7.08 -3.64 -0.28
CA ALA A 230 -7.69 -2.83 0.77
C ALA A 230 -8.96 -3.47 1.34
N VAL A 231 -9.81 -4.05 0.48
CA VAL A 231 -11.02 -4.77 0.92
C VAL A 231 -10.63 -6.01 1.72
N ALA A 232 -9.67 -6.82 1.24
CA ALA A 232 -9.22 -8.01 1.95
C ALA A 232 -8.71 -7.68 3.37
N ASP A 233 -7.89 -6.64 3.50
CA ASP A 233 -7.39 -6.20 4.81
C ASP A 233 -8.52 -5.69 5.73
N LEU A 234 -9.53 -5.00 5.17
CA LEU A 234 -10.66 -4.48 5.96
C LEU A 234 -11.66 -5.55 6.41
N VAL A 235 -11.77 -6.66 5.65
CA VAL A 235 -12.64 -7.80 6.01
C VAL A 235 -11.91 -8.91 6.76
N ASP A 236 -10.79 -8.57 7.40
CA ASP A 236 -10.02 -9.48 8.26
C ASP A 236 -9.44 -10.69 7.52
N ALA A 237 -9.05 -10.53 6.27
CA ALA A 237 -8.31 -11.58 5.57
C ALA A 237 -7.01 -11.91 6.32
N ARG A 238 -6.53 -13.15 6.14
CA ARG A 238 -5.28 -13.62 6.73
C ARG A 238 -4.12 -12.67 6.39
N ALA A 239 -3.32 -12.32 7.40
CA ALA A 239 -2.14 -11.47 7.21
C ALA A 239 -1.21 -12.03 6.14
N ARG A 240 -0.79 -11.16 5.23
CA ARG A 240 0.14 -11.48 4.12
C ARG A 240 1.40 -10.65 4.25
N THR A 241 2.42 -10.98 3.45
CA THR A 241 3.66 -10.21 3.32
C THR A 241 3.37 -8.78 2.86
N TYR A 242 4.32 -7.86 3.04
CA TYR A 242 4.17 -6.44 2.70
C TYR A 242 3.86 -6.20 1.20
N ASP A 243 4.24 -7.14 0.33
CA ASP A 243 3.95 -7.15 -1.11
C ASP A 243 2.65 -7.89 -1.48
N ASN A 244 1.92 -8.41 -0.47
CA ASN A 244 0.74 -9.26 -0.61
C ASN A 244 0.96 -10.56 -1.42
N ALA A 245 2.21 -11.00 -1.60
CA ALA A 245 2.50 -12.19 -2.40
C ALA A 245 2.17 -13.49 -1.67
N GLU A 246 2.54 -13.60 -0.38
CA GLU A 246 2.42 -14.82 0.39
C GLU A 246 1.76 -14.60 1.76
N PRO A 247 1.21 -15.64 2.40
CA PRO A 247 0.80 -15.59 3.80
C PRO A 247 1.98 -15.21 4.69
N HIS A 248 1.75 -14.35 5.69
CA HIS A 248 2.83 -13.91 6.57
C HIS A 248 3.38 -15.06 7.41
N PRO A 249 4.70 -15.26 7.49
CA PRO A 249 5.31 -16.42 8.18
C PRO A 249 5.13 -16.40 9.70
N VAL A 250 4.73 -15.27 10.29
CA VAL A 250 4.53 -15.13 11.75
C VAL A 250 3.54 -16.15 12.29
N THR A 251 2.44 -16.42 11.56
CA THR A 251 1.42 -17.39 11.99
C THR A 251 2.03 -18.78 12.20
N GLN A 252 2.86 -19.24 11.25
CA GLN A 252 3.52 -20.55 11.36
C GLN A 252 4.59 -20.57 12.45
N ARG A 253 5.32 -19.45 12.65
CA ARG A 253 6.31 -19.34 13.74
C ARG A 253 5.64 -19.43 15.10
N VAL A 254 4.48 -18.77 15.27
CA VAL A 254 3.70 -18.83 16.50
C VAL A 254 3.15 -20.22 16.75
N ASP A 255 2.56 -20.87 15.75
CA ASP A 255 2.10 -22.25 15.85
C ASP A 255 3.21 -23.21 16.30
N SER A 256 4.41 -23.06 15.69
CA SER A 256 5.57 -23.88 16.02
C SER A 256 6.09 -23.63 17.43
N TYR A 257 6.15 -22.37 17.85
CA TYR A 257 6.56 -21.99 19.19
C TYR A 257 5.60 -22.54 20.25
N LEU A 258 4.30 -22.33 20.08
CA LEU A 258 3.28 -22.80 21.04
C LEU A 258 3.27 -24.35 21.12
N SER A 259 3.35 -25.04 19.97
CA SER A 259 3.38 -26.50 19.94
C SER A 259 4.65 -27.09 20.57
N GLY A 260 5.71 -26.30 20.70
CA GLY A 260 6.96 -26.67 21.39
C GLY A 260 6.87 -26.60 22.93
N LEU A 261 5.82 -26.00 23.50
CA LEU A 261 5.67 -25.88 24.94
C LEU A 261 5.23 -27.22 25.58
N GLU A 262 5.80 -27.57 26.73
CA GLU A 262 5.56 -28.86 27.40
C GLU A 262 4.10 -29.17 27.71
N TRP A 263 3.30 -28.13 27.97
CA TRP A 263 1.90 -28.28 28.37
C TRP A 263 0.92 -28.23 27.19
N VAL A 264 1.40 -27.94 25.97
CA VAL A 264 0.60 -27.84 24.75
C VAL A 264 0.61 -29.15 23.98
N ASP A 265 -0.57 -29.63 23.59
CA ASP A 265 -0.78 -30.75 22.68
C ASP A 265 -0.88 -30.27 21.24
N GLN A 266 -1.79 -29.32 20.99
CA GLN A 266 -2.00 -28.72 19.69
C GLN A 266 -2.15 -27.20 19.81
N ALA A 267 -1.65 -26.48 18.81
CA ALA A 267 -1.85 -25.05 18.70
C ALA A 267 -2.07 -24.65 17.25
N LYS A 268 -3.04 -23.79 17.01
CA LYS A 268 -3.33 -23.16 15.73
C LYS A 268 -3.70 -21.71 15.92
N SER A 269 -3.21 -20.87 15.01
CA SER A 269 -3.35 -19.43 15.10
C SER A 269 -3.95 -18.85 13.84
N ARG A 270 -4.69 -17.76 14.02
CA ARG A 270 -5.11 -16.87 12.95
C ARG A 270 -4.55 -15.47 13.19
N THR A 271 -4.11 -14.84 12.13
CA THR A 271 -3.46 -13.53 12.17
C THR A 271 -4.12 -12.63 11.17
N ARG A 272 -4.56 -11.45 11.60
CA ARG A 272 -5.02 -10.37 10.73
C ARG A 272 -4.08 -9.17 10.81
N ASP A 273 -3.97 -8.45 9.70
CA ASP A 273 -3.18 -7.23 9.60
C ASP A 273 -4.11 -6.02 9.86
N GLU A 274 -3.78 -5.23 10.87
CA GLU A 274 -4.50 -3.99 11.16
C GLU A 274 -3.72 -2.75 10.71
N GLY A 275 -2.75 -2.95 9.82
CA GLY A 275 -1.85 -1.92 9.30
C GLY A 275 -0.51 -1.93 10.01
N HIS A 276 -0.33 -1.21 11.12
CA HIS A 276 0.93 -1.21 11.85
C HIS A 276 1.12 -2.38 12.81
N VAL A 277 0.06 -3.06 13.18
CA VAL A 277 0.09 -4.15 14.15
C VAL A 277 -0.58 -5.39 13.60
N PHE A 278 -0.12 -6.56 14.06
CA PHE A 278 -0.81 -7.82 13.86
C PHE A 278 -1.64 -8.13 15.10
N HIS A 279 -2.89 -8.49 14.87
CA HIS A 279 -3.73 -9.12 15.85
C HIS A 279 -3.66 -10.64 15.66
N LEU A 280 -3.23 -11.33 16.71
CA LEU A 280 -3.11 -12.78 16.74
C LEU A 280 -4.08 -13.40 17.74
N GLU A 281 -4.76 -14.42 17.29
CA GLU A 281 -5.54 -15.33 18.14
C GLU A 281 -5.00 -16.75 17.98
N SER A 282 -4.55 -17.35 19.08
CA SER A 282 -4.07 -18.73 19.09
C SER A 282 -4.97 -19.61 19.94
N PHE A 283 -5.51 -20.64 19.32
CA PHE A 283 -6.25 -21.70 19.99
C PHE A 283 -5.27 -22.79 20.41
N VAL A 284 -5.24 -23.07 21.72
CA VAL A 284 -4.30 -23.99 22.31
C VAL A 284 -5.05 -25.09 23.06
N VAL A 285 -4.79 -26.33 22.69
CA VAL A 285 -5.30 -27.51 23.35
C VAL A 285 -4.22 -28.01 24.33
N PRO A 286 -4.47 -27.98 25.65
CA PRO A 286 -3.52 -28.50 26.63
C PRO A 286 -3.41 -30.03 26.54
N ARG A 287 -2.23 -30.58 26.88
CA ARG A 287 -2.07 -32.02 27.00
C ARG A 287 -2.94 -32.60 28.11
N GLN A 288 -3.44 -33.79 27.90
CA GLN A 288 -4.27 -34.48 28.91
C GLN A 288 -3.58 -34.54 30.28
N GLY A 289 -4.32 -34.13 31.31
CA GLY A 289 -3.82 -34.09 32.70
C GLY A 289 -2.92 -32.89 33.02
N ARG A 290 -2.70 -31.96 32.10
CA ARG A 290 -1.94 -30.72 32.30
C ARG A 290 -2.86 -29.51 32.21
N THR A 291 -3.06 -28.82 33.34
CA THR A 291 -3.77 -27.53 33.35
C THR A 291 -2.71 -26.42 33.45
N PRO A 292 -2.57 -25.56 32.42
CA PRO A 292 -1.60 -24.47 32.46
C PRO A 292 -1.97 -23.47 33.54
N SER A 293 -0.97 -22.98 34.26
CA SER A 293 -1.14 -21.85 35.18
C SER A 293 -1.25 -20.53 34.43
N LEU A 294 -1.76 -19.49 35.08
CA LEU A 294 -1.75 -18.12 34.49
C LEU A 294 -0.33 -17.68 34.12
N GLY A 295 0.68 -18.10 34.89
CA GLY A 295 2.08 -17.81 34.58
C GLY A 295 2.58 -18.52 33.32
N ASP A 296 2.10 -19.73 33.00
CA ASP A 296 2.44 -20.45 31.78
C ASP A 296 1.85 -19.76 30.56
N ILE A 297 0.59 -19.34 30.67
CA ILE A 297 -0.12 -18.62 29.59
C ILE A 297 0.57 -17.27 29.31
N GLU A 298 0.92 -16.53 30.36
CA GLU A 298 1.58 -15.22 30.19
C GLU A 298 2.99 -15.36 29.60
N ARG A 299 3.76 -16.40 29.99
CA ARG A 299 5.07 -16.69 29.36
C ARG A 299 4.90 -17.06 27.87
N ALA A 300 3.92 -17.88 27.57
CA ALA A 300 3.60 -18.25 26.17
C ALA A 300 3.22 -17.02 25.34
N ARG A 301 2.37 -16.15 25.88
CA ARG A 301 1.96 -14.89 25.25
C ARG A 301 3.16 -13.97 24.96
N ARG A 302 4.03 -13.76 25.95
CA ARG A 302 5.25 -12.94 25.78
C ARG A 302 6.16 -13.54 24.73
N GLY A 303 6.41 -14.84 24.76
CA GLY A 303 7.25 -15.48 23.75
C GLY A 303 6.69 -15.37 22.33
N CYS A 304 5.35 -15.40 22.16
CA CYS A 304 4.74 -15.11 20.85
C CYS A 304 4.96 -13.66 20.40
N ILE A 305 4.83 -12.68 21.30
CA ILE A 305 5.05 -11.26 21.00
C ILE A 305 6.51 -11.00 20.58
N GLU A 306 7.48 -11.68 21.17
CA GLU A 306 8.91 -11.54 20.87
C GLU A 306 9.28 -12.12 19.49
N LEU A 307 8.41 -12.93 18.86
CA LEU A 307 8.69 -13.51 17.54
C LEU A 307 8.65 -12.49 16.41
N ASP A 308 7.87 -11.42 16.57
CA ASP A 308 7.77 -10.37 15.55
C ASP A 308 7.31 -9.04 16.16
N TRP A 309 7.99 -7.95 15.83
CA TRP A 309 7.70 -6.62 16.37
C TRP A 309 6.28 -6.10 16.09
N LYS A 310 5.64 -6.59 15.01
CA LYS A 310 4.24 -6.24 14.68
C LYS A 310 3.22 -6.97 15.56
N VAL A 311 3.60 -8.06 16.23
CA VAL A 311 2.71 -8.79 17.14
C VAL A 311 2.57 -8.00 18.44
N GLN A 312 1.59 -7.14 18.50
CA GLN A 312 1.33 -6.31 19.69
C GLN A 312 0.06 -6.73 20.41
N ASP A 313 -0.89 -7.31 19.71
CA ASP A 313 -2.09 -7.89 20.30
C ASP A 313 -2.11 -9.40 20.11
N MET A 314 -1.91 -10.12 21.21
CA MET A 314 -1.82 -11.57 21.23
C MET A 314 -2.79 -12.13 22.25
N GLN A 315 -3.71 -12.98 21.80
CA GLN A 315 -4.66 -13.69 22.64
C GLN A 315 -4.40 -15.20 22.56
N ILE A 316 -4.37 -15.84 23.72
CA ILE A 316 -4.30 -17.30 23.84
C ILE A 316 -5.65 -17.77 24.38
N VAL A 317 -6.35 -18.55 23.57
CA VAL A 317 -7.63 -19.16 23.90
C VAL A 317 -7.39 -20.64 24.20
N LEU A 318 -7.60 -21.04 25.46
CA LEU A 318 -7.58 -22.46 25.83
C LEU A 318 -8.86 -23.13 25.32
N ALA A 319 -8.70 -24.19 24.57
CA ALA A 319 -9.81 -24.95 23.99
C ALA A 319 -9.66 -26.45 24.30
N ALA A 320 -10.77 -27.15 24.39
CA ALA A 320 -10.77 -28.60 24.56
C ALA A 320 -10.38 -29.31 23.24
N GLU A 321 -10.77 -28.71 22.12
CA GLU A 321 -10.47 -29.15 20.74
C GLU A 321 -10.22 -27.94 19.87
N LEU A 322 -9.47 -28.10 18.77
CA LEU A 322 -9.27 -27.03 17.81
C LEU A 322 -10.60 -26.68 17.12
N PRO A 323 -10.87 -25.38 16.84
CA PRO A 323 -12.00 -24.96 16.00
C PRO A 323 -12.02 -25.69 14.66
N GLU A 324 -13.23 -25.94 14.13
CA GLU A 324 -13.44 -26.72 12.91
C GLU A 324 -12.65 -26.17 11.71
N GLU A 325 -12.46 -24.86 11.63
CA GLU A 325 -11.71 -24.19 10.58
C GLU A 325 -10.22 -24.60 10.48
N PHE A 326 -9.67 -25.20 11.54
CA PHE A 326 -8.28 -25.68 11.57
C PHE A 326 -8.17 -27.20 11.40
N LEU A 327 -9.29 -27.92 11.29
CA LEU A 327 -9.27 -29.37 11.14
C LEU A 327 -8.93 -29.75 9.69
N PRO A 328 -8.08 -30.79 9.49
CA PRO A 328 -7.75 -31.27 8.15
C PRO A 328 -8.99 -31.86 7.48
N GLY A 329 -9.35 -31.40 6.31
CA GLY A 329 -10.46 -31.92 5.50
C GLY A 329 -11.60 -30.94 5.25
N ILE A 330 -11.68 -29.81 5.94
CA ILE A 330 -12.60 -28.73 5.60
C ILE A 330 -11.89 -27.83 4.57
N THR A 331 -11.94 -28.25 3.31
CA THR A 331 -11.58 -27.35 2.20
C THR A 331 -12.65 -26.26 2.14
N HIS A 332 -12.32 -25.08 2.66
CA HIS A 332 -13.09 -23.88 2.35
C HIS A 332 -12.99 -23.65 0.84
N GLY A 333 -14.07 -24.02 0.13
CA GLY A 333 -14.16 -23.85 -1.31
C GLY A 333 -13.94 -22.38 -1.67
N GLY A 334 -12.91 -22.09 -2.46
CA GLY A 334 -12.81 -20.84 -3.22
C GLY A 334 -11.64 -19.94 -2.98
N GLU A 335 -10.42 -20.42 -3.06
CA GLU A 335 -9.33 -19.57 -3.56
C GLU A 335 -9.03 -19.98 -5.01
N ARG A 336 -9.75 -19.33 -5.97
CA ARG A 336 -9.33 -19.23 -7.38
C ARG A 336 -9.12 -17.76 -7.72
#